data_347029956fe05876b8ae005e16d52b59
#
_entry.id   347029956fe05876b8ae005e16d52b59
#
_cell.length_a   1.000
_cell.length_b   1.000
_cell.length_c   1.000
_cell.angle_alpha   90.00
_cell.angle_beta   90.00
_cell.angle_gamma   90.00
#
_symmetry.space_group_name_H-M   'P 1'
#
loop_
_entity.id
_entity.type
_entity.pdbx_description
1 polymer ?
#
loop_
_entity_poly.entity_id
_entity_poly.type
_entity_poly.pdbx_seq_one_letter_code
_entity_poly.pdbx_strand_id
1 'polypeptide(L)'
;MEKVMNNIIIREEKKEDYKATELVTMRAFWNLHGPGCNEHLLVHKMRTAKEYLPKLSRVAELDGKIVGAIMYSKAFVYDNNTVHEVITFGPLAVDPMVQSLGVGGMLLKETLKLAKEERYAGICIFGEPDYYPKHGFVTCDKYGITDENGNNFDALMAYELQKDGFANIKGKFKEAEIFGECEDEEEIEEFTKQFPSYEKLKLKCQWLHKEKLGRICNIQKSTYTIQFWEEQLQAKLKGNFYKGNQKFPVVGDYVTFEYNPKGDSRICELCERKSILKRPFPRDHAVKKVKEQEMVANVDYLFIVTSLNHDFSTNSVLRYTIMAKQGGVKPVVILTKSDLCENIDEFVKEMKTAVSDTEIHVVSAIEEDGLEALKTYMEPGKTIALMGSSGVGKSTLINKLTGKVIMETQGVREKDSKGRHTTTYRQMFRLESGVTIIDTPGMRELGMSNVEEGLEETFADIIELAGMCRFHNCKHISEPGCAVKKAIEEGKLSEKRLKQFIRLQKEGRNEIC
;
A
#
# COMPACT_ATOMS: atom_id res chain seq x y z
N MET A 1 21.72 3.66 19.80
CA MET A 1 21.33 2.28 20.12
C MET A 1 21.13 2.09 21.63
N GLU A 2 22.12 2.28 22.47
CA GLU A 2 21.99 2.08 23.94
C GLU A 2 20.85 2.87 24.61
N LYS A 3 20.59 4.11 24.19
CA LYS A 3 19.48 4.92 24.75
C LYS A 3 18.07 4.38 24.42
N VAL A 4 17.88 3.76 23.27
CA VAL A 4 16.59 3.18 22.87
C VAL A 4 16.39 1.82 23.54
N MET A 5 17.45 1.02 23.67
CA MET A 5 17.39 -0.26 24.36
C MET A 5 17.06 -0.14 25.85
N ASN A 6 17.49 0.95 26.49
CA ASN A 6 17.20 1.20 27.91
C ASN A 6 15.73 1.58 28.19
N ASN A 7 14.95 1.92 27.17
CA ASN A 7 13.53 2.26 27.30
C ASN A 7 12.61 1.08 26.96
N ILE A 8 13.15 -0.07 26.55
CA ILE A 8 12.34 -1.26 26.23
C ILE A 8 12.02 -2.00 27.54
N ILE A 9 10.74 -2.16 27.82
CA ILE A 9 10.24 -2.87 28.99
C ILE A 9 9.68 -4.23 28.52
N ILE A 10 10.21 -5.32 29.08
CA ILE A 10 9.65 -6.66 28.88
C ILE A 10 8.71 -6.95 30.06
N ARG A 11 7.44 -7.21 29.76
CA ARG A 11 6.39 -7.43 30.75
C ARG A 11 5.36 -8.47 30.30
N GLU A 12 4.49 -8.86 31.22
CA GLU A 12 3.31 -9.68 30.89
C GLU A 12 2.38 -8.95 29.93
N GLU A 13 1.77 -9.72 29.02
CA GLU A 13 0.71 -9.22 28.15
C GLU A 13 -0.57 -8.98 28.97
N LYS A 14 -1.20 -7.83 28.78
CA LYS A 14 -2.49 -7.51 29.36
C LYS A 14 -3.58 -7.59 28.28
N LYS A 15 -4.85 -7.66 28.69
CA LYS A 15 -5.98 -7.70 27.75
C LYS A 15 -6.02 -6.49 26.79
N GLU A 16 -5.63 -5.33 27.29
CA GLU A 16 -5.55 -4.10 26.49
C GLU A 16 -4.48 -4.15 25.41
N ASP A 17 -3.48 -5.02 25.54
CA ASP A 17 -2.39 -5.19 24.56
C ASP A 17 -2.76 -6.12 23.39
N TYR A 18 -3.79 -6.96 23.54
CA TYR A 18 -4.11 -8.05 22.61
C TYR A 18 -4.14 -7.61 21.15
N LYS A 19 -4.86 -6.54 20.87
CA LYS A 19 -4.97 -6.01 19.51
C LYS A 19 -3.62 -5.48 18.98
N ALA A 20 -2.83 -4.86 19.85
CA ALA A 20 -1.49 -4.36 19.50
C ALA A 20 -0.50 -5.51 19.26
N THR A 21 -0.56 -6.57 20.08
CA THR A 21 0.26 -7.78 19.91
C THR A 21 -0.07 -8.50 18.61
N GLU A 22 -1.35 -8.67 18.30
CA GLU A 22 -1.81 -9.26 17.03
C GLU A 22 -1.33 -8.43 15.84
N LEU A 23 -1.43 -7.09 15.92
CA LEU A 23 -0.96 -6.20 14.87
C LEU A 23 0.57 -6.28 14.69
N VAL A 24 1.34 -6.29 15.77
CA VAL A 24 2.82 -6.44 15.71
C VAL A 24 3.18 -7.80 15.10
N THR A 25 2.47 -8.86 15.47
CA THR A 25 2.68 -10.19 14.90
C THR A 25 2.35 -10.21 13.40
N MET A 26 1.20 -9.65 13.00
CA MET A 26 0.87 -9.51 11.60
C MET A 26 1.95 -8.76 10.82
N ARG A 27 2.47 -7.66 11.37
CA ARG A 27 3.55 -6.87 10.76
C ARG A 27 4.85 -7.65 10.63
N ALA A 28 5.20 -8.45 11.63
CA ALA A 28 6.44 -9.21 11.67
C ALA A 28 6.48 -10.35 10.64
N PHE A 29 5.33 -10.99 10.39
CA PHE A 29 5.22 -12.20 9.57
C PHE A 29 4.58 -11.98 8.20
N TRP A 30 4.02 -10.81 7.91
CA TRP A 30 3.34 -10.55 6.65
C TRP A 30 4.22 -10.81 5.43
N ASN A 31 3.80 -11.73 4.57
CA ASN A 31 4.52 -12.19 3.38
C ASN A 31 5.91 -12.81 3.67
N LEU A 32 6.20 -13.24 4.89
CA LEU A 32 7.49 -13.82 5.23
C LEU A 32 7.63 -15.26 4.67
N HIS A 33 6.59 -16.08 4.81
CA HIS A 33 6.59 -17.48 4.39
C HIS A 33 5.65 -17.75 3.19
N GLY A 34 4.89 -16.75 2.75
CA GLY A 34 3.91 -16.81 1.68
C GLY A 34 3.05 -15.55 1.63
N PRO A 35 2.07 -15.44 0.72
CA PRO A 35 1.17 -14.30 0.68
C PRO A 35 0.33 -14.20 1.95
N GLY A 36 0.37 -13.06 2.65
CA GLY A 36 -0.32 -12.86 3.92
C GLY A 36 0.47 -13.41 5.10
N CYS A 37 -0.22 -13.72 6.17
CA CYS A 37 0.28 -14.46 7.35
C CYS A 37 -0.91 -15.00 8.15
N ASN A 38 -0.68 -16.04 8.96
CA ASN A 38 -1.67 -16.60 9.88
C ASN A 38 -1.25 -16.48 11.36
N GLU A 39 -0.02 -16.05 11.64
CA GLU A 39 0.55 -15.97 12.99
C GLU A 39 -0.21 -15.00 13.90
N HIS A 40 -0.84 -13.95 13.38
CA HIS A 40 -1.66 -13.04 14.18
C HIS A 40 -2.97 -13.68 14.62
N LEU A 41 -3.56 -14.58 13.80
CA LEU A 41 -4.70 -15.41 14.20
C LEU A 41 -4.27 -16.48 15.22
N LEU A 42 -3.09 -17.08 15.04
CA LEU A 42 -2.51 -18.01 16.01
C LEU A 42 -2.36 -17.35 17.38
N VAL A 43 -1.78 -16.15 17.46
CA VAL A 43 -1.68 -15.38 18.73
C VAL A 43 -3.05 -15.15 19.35
N HIS A 44 -4.06 -14.83 18.55
CA HIS A 44 -5.43 -14.65 19.02
C HIS A 44 -5.99 -15.92 19.66
N LYS A 45 -5.96 -17.03 18.93
CA LYS A 45 -6.51 -18.33 19.37
C LYS A 45 -5.72 -18.94 20.53
N MET A 46 -4.40 -18.79 20.53
CA MET A 46 -3.51 -19.37 21.55
C MET A 46 -3.90 -18.95 22.96
N ARG A 47 -4.38 -17.74 23.18
CA ARG A 47 -4.78 -17.24 24.50
C ARG A 47 -5.92 -18.03 25.14
N THR A 48 -6.71 -18.77 24.34
CA THR A 48 -7.81 -19.62 24.81
C THR A 48 -7.45 -21.11 24.80
N ALA A 49 -6.29 -21.48 24.26
CA ALA A 49 -5.82 -22.85 24.21
C ALA A 49 -5.43 -23.34 25.62
N LYS A 50 -5.73 -24.61 25.91
CA LYS A 50 -5.43 -25.25 27.23
C LYS A 50 -3.92 -25.37 27.49
N GLU A 51 -3.12 -25.41 26.44
CA GLU A 51 -1.67 -25.53 26.50
C GLU A 51 -0.97 -24.17 26.67
N TYR A 52 -1.67 -23.05 26.56
CA TYR A 52 -1.10 -21.71 26.66
C TYR A 52 -0.44 -21.46 28.03
N LEU A 53 0.72 -20.84 28.00
CA LEU A 53 1.54 -20.52 29.18
C LEU A 53 1.66 -19.00 29.37
N PRO A 54 0.63 -18.32 29.91
CA PRO A 54 0.62 -16.86 30.05
C PRO A 54 1.75 -16.33 30.91
N LYS A 55 2.18 -17.10 31.94
CA LYS A 55 3.30 -16.72 32.81
C LYS A 55 4.64 -16.60 32.08
N LEU A 56 4.83 -17.32 30.98
CA LEU A 56 6.03 -17.25 30.15
C LEU A 56 5.90 -16.28 28.99
N SER A 57 4.68 -16.05 28.49
CA SER A 57 4.42 -15.17 27.37
C SER A 57 4.66 -13.71 27.75
N ARG A 58 5.38 -12.97 26.90
CA ARG A 58 5.81 -11.61 27.18
C ARG A 58 5.63 -10.71 25.98
N VAL A 59 5.43 -9.42 26.27
CA VAL A 59 5.47 -8.35 25.29
C VAL A 59 6.64 -7.43 25.58
N ALA A 60 7.18 -6.84 24.51
CA ALA A 60 8.15 -5.75 24.58
C ALA A 60 7.43 -4.44 24.32
N GLU A 61 7.52 -3.52 25.26
CA GLU A 61 6.96 -2.17 25.18
C GLU A 61 8.07 -1.13 25.03
N LEU A 62 7.89 -0.22 24.09
CA LEU A 62 8.75 0.94 23.89
C LEU A 62 7.89 2.20 23.83
N ASP A 63 8.13 3.14 24.75
CA ASP A 63 7.41 4.42 24.85
C ASP A 63 5.87 4.25 24.83
N GLY A 64 5.36 3.27 25.58
CA GLY A 64 3.92 2.98 25.69
C GLY A 64 3.32 2.18 24.52
N LYS A 65 4.12 1.72 23.56
CA LYS A 65 3.67 0.94 22.41
C LYS A 65 4.26 -0.47 22.44
N ILE A 66 3.44 -1.47 22.11
CA ILE A 66 3.92 -2.84 21.92
C ILE A 66 4.73 -2.91 20.63
N VAL A 67 5.97 -3.38 20.75
CA VAL A 67 6.93 -3.49 19.64
C VAL A 67 7.47 -4.91 19.45
N GLY A 68 7.07 -5.85 20.29
CA GLY A 68 7.42 -7.26 20.14
C GLY A 68 6.62 -8.13 21.09
N ALA A 69 6.54 -9.42 20.77
CA ALA A 69 5.87 -10.42 21.60
C ALA A 69 6.49 -11.80 21.40
N ILE A 70 6.40 -12.62 22.42
CA ILE A 70 6.73 -14.05 22.39
C ILE A 70 5.65 -14.83 23.15
N MET A 71 5.09 -15.84 22.51
CA MET A 71 4.01 -16.66 23.07
C MET A 71 4.51 -18.07 23.37
N TYR A 72 4.20 -18.58 24.53
CA TYR A 72 4.62 -19.92 24.97
C TYR A 72 3.44 -20.87 25.12
N SER A 73 3.66 -22.13 24.77
CA SER A 73 2.73 -23.22 25.05
C SER A 73 3.45 -24.47 25.52
N LYS A 74 2.69 -25.39 26.12
CA LYS A 74 3.15 -26.75 26.31
C LYS A 74 3.31 -27.44 24.98
N ALA A 75 4.28 -28.35 24.92
CA ALA A 75 4.49 -29.29 23.83
C ALA A 75 4.92 -30.65 24.40
N PHE A 76 5.00 -31.65 23.56
CA PHE A 76 5.18 -33.02 24.05
C PHE A 76 6.23 -33.75 23.20
N VAL A 77 6.98 -34.62 23.88
CA VAL A 77 7.85 -35.62 23.22
C VAL A 77 7.33 -37.00 23.54
N TYR A 78 7.00 -37.78 22.53
CA TYR A 78 6.44 -39.13 22.61
C TYR A 78 7.54 -40.17 22.39
N ASP A 79 7.80 -40.98 23.44
CA ASP A 79 8.69 -42.14 23.34
C ASP A 79 7.88 -43.40 23.64
N ASN A 80 7.55 -44.17 22.60
CA ASN A 80 6.76 -45.43 22.68
C ASN A 80 5.48 -45.29 23.54
N ASN A 81 5.57 -45.56 24.83
CA ASN A 81 4.46 -45.50 25.76
C ASN A 81 4.52 -44.34 26.76
N THR A 82 5.52 -43.48 26.64
CA THR A 82 5.73 -42.38 27.59
C THR A 82 5.58 -41.05 26.86
N VAL A 83 4.88 -40.12 27.52
CA VAL A 83 4.72 -38.75 27.04
C VAL A 83 5.46 -37.80 27.98
N HIS A 84 6.41 -37.09 27.47
CA HIS A 84 7.18 -36.11 28.24
C HIS A 84 6.72 -34.69 27.87
N GLU A 85 6.36 -33.92 28.90
CA GLU A 85 6.03 -32.50 28.72
C GLU A 85 7.30 -31.70 28.56
N VAL A 86 7.36 -30.93 27.49
CA VAL A 86 8.33 -29.88 27.21
C VAL A 86 7.56 -28.60 26.88
N ILE A 87 8.25 -27.51 26.61
CA ILE A 87 7.58 -26.30 26.16
C ILE A 87 8.09 -25.88 24.78
N THR A 88 7.27 -25.13 24.09
CA THR A 88 7.61 -24.48 22.84
C THR A 88 7.21 -23.00 22.89
N PHE A 89 7.67 -22.21 21.95
CA PHE A 89 7.17 -20.87 21.73
C PHE A 89 7.02 -20.58 20.24
N GLY A 90 6.04 -19.80 19.94
CA GLY A 90 5.74 -19.28 18.63
C GLY A 90 4.41 -18.51 18.67
N PRO A 91 4.33 -17.40 17.96
CA PRO A 91 5.42 -16.71 17.27
C PRO A 91 6.31 -15.89 18.22
N LEU A 92 7.58 -15.66 17.81
CA LEU A 92 8.43 -14.59 18.34
C LEU A 92 8.38 -13.44 17.32
N ALA A 93 7.56 -12.45 17.61
CA ALA A 93 7.30 -11.32 16.75
C ALA A 93 8.08 -10.08 17.22
N VAL A 94 8.68 -9.35 16.29
CA VAL A 94 9.28 -8.03 16.54
C VAL A 94 8.85 -7.10 15.42
N ASP A 95 8.28 -5.95 15.78
CA ASP A 95 7.87 -4.95 14.81
C ASP A 95 9.03 -4.61 13.87
N PRO A 96 8.81 -4.63 12.54
CA PRO A 96 9.86 -4.31 11.55
C PRO A 96 10.63 -3.02 11.82
N MET A 97 10.02 -2.04 12.47
CA MET A 97 10.67 -0.77 12.82
C MET A 97 11.80 -0.91 13.83
N VAL A 98 11.71 -1.89 14.71
CA VAL A 98 12.70 -2.11 15.79
C VAL A 98 13.45 -3.43 15.64
N GLN A 99 13.27 -4.15 14.54
CA GLN A 99 14.10 -5.30 14.19
C GLN A 99 15.58 -4.91 14.13
N SER A 100 16.47 -5.85 14.46
CA SER A 100 17.92 -5.64 14.56
C SER A 100 18.37 -4.72 15.71
N LEU A 101 17.45 -4.20 16.55
CA LEU A 101 17.78 -3.49 17.79
C LEU A 101 17.91 -4.42 19.01
N GLY A 102 17.81 -5.75 18.81
CA GLY A 102 17.98 -6.74 19.89
C GLY A 102 16.71 -7.06 20.69
N VAL A 103 15.53 -6.54 20.29
CA VAL A 103 14.24 -6.75 21.00
C VAL A 103 13.90 -8.24 21.14
N GLY A 104 14.05 -9.01 20.05
CA GLY A 104 13.79 -10.47 20.09
C GLY A 104 14.71 -11.20 21.06
N GLY A 105 16.00 -10.82 21.09
CA GLY A 105 16.96 -11.37 22.04
C GLY A 105 16.65 -10.99 23.49
N MET A 106 16.11 -9.79 23.75
CA MET A 106 15.67 -9.38 25.09
C MET A 106 14.45 -10.19 25.54
N LEU A 107 13.45 -10.34 24.69
CA LEU A 107 12.28 -11.20 24.94
C LEU A 107 12.72 -12.64 25.27
N LEU A 108 13.53 -13.21 24.41
CA LEU A 108 14.02 -14.58 24.58
C LEU A 108 14.84 -14.74 25.88
N LYS A 109 15.75 -13.83 26.17
CA LYS A 109 16.57 -13.88 27.39
C LYS A 109 15.73 -13.84 28.65
N GLU A 110 14.72 -12.96 28.71
CA GLU A 110 13.84 -12.85 29.88
C GLU A 110 12.96 -14.10 30.04
N THR A 111 12.38 -14.60 28.95
CA THR A 111 11.50 -15.77 29.01
C THR A 111 12.26 -17.07 29.27
N LEU A 112 13.48 -17.24 28.77
CA LEU A 112 14.36 -18.35 29.16
C LEU A 112 14.67 -18.37 30.66
N LYS A 113 14.89 -17.19 31.26
CA LYS A 113 15.08 -17.07 32.71
C LYS A 113 13.83 -17.52 33.47
N LEU A 114 12.65 -17.01 33.09
CA LEU A 114 11.39 -17.37 33.70
C LEU A 114 11.08 -18.89 33.57
N ALA A 115 11.32 -19.46 32.38
CA ALA A 115 11.13 -20.90 32.15
C ALA A 115 12.06 -21.77 33.02
N LYS A 116 13.28 -21.30 33.30
CA LYS A 116 14.18 -21.96 34.28
C LYS A 116 13.66 -21.87 35.70
N GLU A 117 13.12 -20.74 36.12
CA GLU A 117 12.55 -20.50 37.44
C GLU A 117 11.31 -21.37 37.65
N GLU A 118 10.46 -21.57 36.64
CA GLU A 118 9.28 -22.45 36.63
C GLU A 118 9.67 -23.96 36.52
N ARG A 119 10.97 -24.29 36.38
CA ARG A 119 11.54 -25.65 36.38
C ARG A 119 11.10 -26.54 35.20
N TYR A 120 10.79 -25.95 34.04
CA TYR A 120 10.61 -26.73 32.82
C TYR A 120 11.90 -27.46 32.43
N ALA A 121 11.77 -28.69 31.88
CA ALA A 121 12.92 -29.53 31.47
C ALA A 121 13.71 -28.87 30.31
N GLY A 122 13.01 -28.45 29.26
CA GLY A 122 13.60 -27.84 28.09
C GLY A 122 12.57 -27.31 27.12
N ILE A 123 13.06 -26.66 26.10
CA ILE A 123 12.28 -26.06 25.02
C ILE A 123 12.64 -26.77 23.71
N CYS A 124 11.63 -27.15 22.91
CA CYS A 124 11.81 -27.59 21.54
C CYS A 124 11.03 -26.66 20.61
N ILE A 125 11.62 -26.26 19.48
CA ILE A 125 11.03 -25.33 18.51
C ILE A 125 11.34 -25.76 17.07
N PHE A 126 10.50 -25.27 16.15
CA PHE A 126 10.88 -25.10 14.74
C PHE A 126 11.30 -23.65 14.57
N GLY A 127 12.59 -23.40 14.36
CA GLY A 127 13.15 -22.03 14.39
C GLY A 127 14.23 -21.80 13.34
N GLU A 128 14.54 -20.51 13.11
CA GLU A 128 15.52 -20.06 12.13
C GLU A 128 16.94 -20.49 12.51
N PRO A 129 17.61 -21.34 11.68
CA PRO A 129 18.95 -21.86 11.97
C PRO A 129 20.03 -20.78 12.13
N ASP A 130 19.86 -19.64 11.51
CA ASP A 130 20.80 -18.53 11.61
C ASP A 130 20.60 -17.65 12.86
N TYR A 131 19.48 -17.78 13.56
CA TYR A 131 19.14 -16.95 14.69
C TYR A 131 19.31 -17.63 16.06
N TYR A 132 18.66 -18.76 16.28
CA TYR A 132 18.55 -19.39 17.62
C TYR A 132 19.84 -19.98 18.18
N PRO A 133 20.80 -20.49 17.39
CA PRO A 133 22.08 -20.96 17.93
C PRO A 133 22.88 -19.89 18.68
N LYS A 134 22.74 -18.60 18.28
CA LYS A 134 23.36 -17.46 18.98
C LYS A 134 22.82 -17.25 20.40
N HIS A 135 21.65 -17.84 20.70
CA HIS A 135 20.98 -17.83 21.99
C HIS A 135 21.13 -19.13 22.78
N GLY A 136 21.95 -20.06 22.28
CA GLY A 136 22.29 -21.31 22.97
C GLY A 136 21.42 -22.51 22.61
N PHE A 137 20.55 -22.37 21.59
CA PHE A 137 19.80 -23.51 21.04
C PHE A 137 20.76 -24.41 20.23
N VAL A 138 20.48 -25.70 20.27
CA VAL A 138 21.17 -26.72 19.48
C VAL A 138 20.14 -27.58 18.75
N THR A 139 20.55 -28.32 17.73
CA THR A 139 19.64 -29.23 17.02
C THR A 139 19.14 -30.36 17.94
N CYS A 140 17.89 -30.77 17.77
CA CYS A 140 17.21 -31.75 18.63
C CYS A 140 17.82 -33.15 18.55
N ASP A 141 18.55 -33.49 17.50
CA ASP A 141 19.28 -34.77 17.34
C ASP A 141 20.26 -35.03 18.47
N LYS A 142 20.85 -33.98 19.06
CA LYS A 142 21.70 -34.07 20.25
C LYS A 142 21.03 -34.79 21.43
N TYR A 143 19.72 -34.73 21.53
CA TYR A 143 18.94 -35.34 22.60
C TYR A 143 18.13 -36.56 22.12
N GLY A 144 18.27 -36.97 20.85
CA GLY A 144 17.49 -38.05 20.25
C GLY A 144 16.01 -37.71 20.07
N ILE A 145 15.71 -36.40 19.88
CA ILE A 145 14.36 -35.90 19.63
C ILE A 145 14.26 -35.62 18.12
N THR A 146 13.17 -36.08 17.49
CA THR A 146 12.86 -35.96 16.07
C THR A 146 11.53 -35.24 15.86
N ASP A 147 11.20 -34.90 14.62
CA ASP A 147 9.83 -34.52 14.27
C ASP A 147 8.86 -35.70 14.35
N GLU A 148 7.58 -35.50 14.11
CA GLU A 148 6.54 -36.54 14.14
C GLU A 148 6.81 -37.67 13.10
N ASN A 149 7.54 -37.40 12.05
CA ASN A 149 7.90 -38.36 10.99
C ASN A 149 9.21 -39.14 11.30
N GLY A 150 9.91 -38.76 12.36
CA GLY A 150 11.20 -39.37 12.74
C GLY A 150 12.41 -38.71 12.05
N ASN A 151 12.26 -37.51 11.50
CA ASN A 151 13.33 -36.76 10.84
C ASN A 151 13.98 -35.76 11.79
N ASN A 152 15.25 -35.42 11.49
CA ASN A 152 15.96 -34.28 12.07
C ASN A 152 16.43 -33.36 10.95
N PHE A 153 16.43 -32.06 11.21
CA PHE A 153 16.90 -31.00 10.34
C PHE A 153 17.27 -29.76 11.15
N ASP A 154 18.03 -28.86 10.58
CA ASP A 154 18.64 -27.71 11.27
C ASP A 154 17.64 -26.78 11.97
N ALA A 155 16.39 -26.69 11.48
CA ALA A 155 15.36 -25.87 12.07
C ALA A 155 14.70 -26.52 13.30
N LEU A 156 14.81 -27.84 13.52
CA LEU A 156 14.29 -28.52 14.71
C LEU A 156 15.33 -28.40 15.83
N MET A 157 15.08 -27.48 16.78
CA MET A 157 16.05 -27.07 17.79
C MET A 157 15.53 -27.24 19.20
N ALA A 158 16.46 -27.43 20.13
CA ALA A 158 16.20 -27.55 21.56
C ALA A 158 17.10 -26.64 22.39
N TYR A 159 16.55 -26.23 23.54
CA TYR A 159 17.28 -25.53 24.58
C TYR A 159 17.05 -26.20 25.93
N GLU A 160 18.11 -26.70 26.57
CA GLU A 160 18.03 -27.36 27.89
C GLU A 160 17.93 -26.31 28.99
N LEU A 161 16.81 -26.28 29.71
CA LEU A 161 16.53 -25.32 30.77
C LEU A 161 17.11 -25.73 32.13
N GLN A 162 17.06 -27.01 32.45
CA GLN A 162 17.62 -27.59 33.69
C GLN A 162 18.81 -28.46 33.35
N LYS A 163 19.75 -28.59 34.26
CA LYS A 163 20.86 -29.54 34.07
C LYS A 163 20.29 -30.95 33.91
N ASP A 164 20.70 -31.63 32.87
CA ASP A 164 20.23 -32.97 32.49
C ASP A 164 18.70 -33.05 32.25
N GLY A 165 18.07 -31.90 31.88
CA GLY A 165 16.62 -31.79 31.67
C GLY A 165 16.09 -32.68 30.53
N PHE A 166 16.90 -32.96 29.53
CA PHE A 166 16.57 -33.89 28.45
C PHE A 166 17.16 -35.31 28.64
N ALA A 167 17.81 -35.62 29.76
CA ALA A 167 18.49 -36.93 29.95
C ALA A 167 17.60 -38.15 29.71
N ASN A 168 16.30 -38.06 30.02
CA ASN A 168 15.33 -39.11 29.83
C ASN A 168 14.22 -38.75 28.82
N ILE A 169 14.40 -37.71 28.06
CA ILE A 169 13.43 -37.24 27.07
C ILE A 169 14.01 -37.45 25.67
N LYS A 170 13.45 -38.41 24.95
CA LYS A 170 13.79 -38.72 23.56
C LYS A 170 12.53 -39.18 22.82
N GLY A 171 12.53 -39.12 21.49
CA GLY A 171 11.41 -39.59 20.70
C GLY A 171 10.86 -38.50 19.77
N LYS A 172 9.57 -38.49 19.52
CA LYS A 172 8.92 -37.64 18.54
C LYS A 172 8.35 -36.38 19.20
N PHE A 173 8.84 -35.22 18.79
CA PHE A 173 8.31 -33.93 19.24
C PHE A 173 7.04 -33.60 18.49
N LYS A 174 6.06 -33.11 19.25
CA LYS A 174 4.79 -32.62 18.75
C LYS A 174 4.41 -31.32 19.47
N GLU A 175 4.14 -30.28 18.68
CA GLU A 175 3.58 -29.02 19.17
C GLU A 175 2.12 -29.20 19.61
N ALA A 176 1.58 -28.24 20.36
CA ALA A 176 0.16 -28.20 20.70
C ALA A 176 -0.71 -28.10 19.43
N GLU A 177 -1.92 -28.66 19.50
CA GLU A 177 -2.84 -28.71 18.34
C GLU A 177 -3.13 -27.32 17.76
N ILE A 178 -3.11 -26.29 18.60
CA ILE A 178 -3.38 -24.90 18.21
C ILE A 178 -2.47 -24.41 17.06
N PHE A 179 -1.23 -24.93 16.92
CA PHE A 179 -0.33 -24.54 15.84
C PHE A 179 -0.80 -25.03 14.47
N GLY A 180 -1.63 -26.07 14.40
CA GLY A 180 -2.26 -26.57 13.17
C GLY A 180 -3.67 -26.02 12.90
N GLU A 181 -4.26 -25.26 13.84
CA GLU A 181 -5.65 -24.77 13.71
C GLU A 181 -5.83 -23.46 12.91
N CYS A 182 -4.76 -22.91 12.38
CA CYS A 182 -4.78 -21.62 11.68
C CYS A 182 -4.46 -21.77 10.18
N GLU A 183 -5.06 -22.77 9.52
CA GLU A 183 -4.85 -23.08 8.10
C GLU A 183 -6.06 -22.70 7.22
N ASP A 184 -7.22 -22.37 7.81
CA ASP A 184 -8.42 -21.99 7.08
C ASP A 184 -8.26 -20.56 6.49
N GLU A 185 -8.16 -20.49 5.16
CA GLU A 185 -7.94 -19.22 4.44
C GLU A 185 -9.09 -18.23 4.65
N GLU A 186 -10.34 -18.69 4.73
CA GLU A 186 -11.51 -17.81 4.92
C GLU A 186 -11.49 -17.19 6.33
N GLU A 187 -11.16 -17.99 7.34
CA GLU A 187 -11.04 -17.51 8.72
C GLU A 187 -9.88 -16.50 8.86
N ILE A 188 -8.73 -16.80 8.25
CA ILE A 188 -7.56 -15.89 8.26
C ILE A 188 -7.92 -14.56 7.58
N GLU A 189 -8.59 -14.60 6.44
CA GLU A 189 -8.99 -13.39 5.71
C GLU A 189 -9.99 -12.56 6.51
N GLU A 190 -11.01 -13.18 7.11
CA GLU A 190 -12.01 -12.50 7.94
C GLU A 190 -11.37 -11.86 9.17
N PHE A 191 -10.48 -12.59 9.85
CA PHE A 191 -9.77 -12.05 11.01
C PHE A 191 -8.86 -10.88 10.63
N THR A 192 -8.17 -10.99 9.48
CA THR A 192 -7.26 -9.97 8.97
C THR A 192 -7.98 -8.65 8.64
N LYS A 193 -9.26 -8.69 8.25
CA LYS A 193 -10.08 -7.48 7.98
C LYS A 193 -10.24 -6.57 9.20
N GLN A 194 -10.02 -7.06 10.40
CA GLN A 194 -10.08 -6.28 11.64
C GLN A 194 -8.88 -5.35 11.83
N PHE A 195 -7.84 -5.51 11.03
CA PHE A 195 -6.62 -4.72 11.08
C PHE A 195 -6.51 -3.78 9.88
N PRO A 196 -5.69 -2.72 9.97
CA PRO A 196 -5.39 -1.89 8.81
C PRO A 196 -4.94 -2.76 7.64
N SER A 197 -5.55 -2.54 6.47
CA SER A 197 -5.20 -3.34 5.29
C SER A 197 -3.73 -3.17 4.94
N TYR A 198 -3.01 -4.27 4.99
CA TYR A 198 -1.73 -4.37 4.29
C TYR A 198 -2.03 -4.56 2.81
N GLU A 199 -1.58 -3.65 1.96
CA GLU A 199 -1.64 -3.88 0.52
C GLU A 199 -0.88 -5.18 0.24
N LYS A 200 -1.57 -6.16 -0.35
CA LYS A 200 -0.97 -7.38 -0.89
C LYS A 200 -0.09 -6.95 -2.08
N LEU A 201 1.08 -6.40 -1.78
CA LEU A 201 2.08 -6.14 -2.80
C LEU A 201 2.61 -7.48 -3.26
N LYS A 202 2.33 -7.85 -4.52
CA LYS A 202 3.07 -8.89 -5.22
C LYS A 202 4.50 -8.37 -5.43
N LEU A 203 5.29 -8.35 -4.36
CA LEU A 203 6.68 -7.93 -4.41
C LEU A 203 7.50 -9.08 -4.97
N LYS A 204 8.03 -8.93 -6.16
CA LYS A 204 9.18 -9.69 -6.64
C LYS A 204 10.49 -9.32 -5.91
N CYS A 205 10.40 -8.52 -4.87
CA CYS A 205 11.55 -8.17 -4.04
C CYS A 205 11.79 -9.31 -3.04
N GLN A 206 12.77 -10.14 -3.27
CA GLN A 206 13.30 -11.05 -2.27
C GLN A 206 13.74 -10.22 -1.05
N TRP A 207 13.20 -10.55 0.12
CA TRP A 207 13.51 -9.90 1.39
C TRP A 207 14.97 -10.21 1.76
N LEU A 208 15.87 -9.33 1.40
CA LEU A 208 17.20 -9.29 1.99
C LEU A 208 17.08 -8.67 3.38
N HIS A 209 17.56 -9.34 4.40
CA HIS A 209 17.46 -8.97 5.84
C HIS A 209 17.92 -7.54 6.23
N LYS A 210 18.37 -6.73 5.29
CA LYS A 210 18.89 -5.36 5.50
C LYS A 210 17.97 -4.27 4.94
N GLU A 211 17.04 -4.60 4.07
CA GLU A 211 16.23 -3.60 3.37
C GLU A 211 14.79 -3.63 3.86
N LYS A 212 14.24 -2.47 4.08
CA LYS A 212 12.87 -2.24 4.53
C LYS A 212 12.04 -1.71 3.38
N LEU A 213 10.74 -2.02 3.39
CA LEU A 213 9.80 -1.52 2.39
C LEU A 213 9.13 -0.25 2.90
N GLY A 214 9.09 0.79 2.07
CA GLY A 214 8.38 2.03 2.36
C GLY A 214 7.75 2.64 1.12
N ARG A 215 6.90 3.63 1.30
CA ARG A 215 6.20 4.31 0.21
C ARG A 215 6.64 5.77 0.11
N ILE A 216 6.96 6.25 -1.08
CA ILE A 216 7.35 7.66 -1.29
C ILE A 216 6.13 8.55 -1.11
N CYS A 217 6.14 9.42 -0.11
CA CYS A 217 5.04 10.33 0.18
C CYS A 217 5.34 11.79 -0.23
N ASN A 218 6.60 12.18 -0.35
CA ASN A 218 7.00 13.50 -0.81
C ASN A 218 8.39 13.45 -1.46
N ILE A 219 8.64 14.38 -2.38
CA ILE A 219 9.95 14.55 -3.04
C ILE A 219 10.27 16.04 -3.08
N GLN A 220 11.40 16.41 -2.50
CA GLN A 220 11.92 17.78 -2.51
C GLN A 220 13.34 17.78 -3.07
N LYS A 221 13.52 18.27 -4.30
CA LYS A 221 14.82 18.26 -5.02
C LYS A 221 15.38 16.83 -5.10
N SER A 222 16.42 16.50 -4.34
CA SER A 222 17.08 15.19 -4.28
C SER A 222 16.77 14.38 -3.02
N THR A 223 15.90 14.90 -2.16
CA THR A 223 15.51 14.26 -0.91
C THR A 223 14.10 13.68 -1.05
N TYR A 224 13.95 12.44 -0.65
CA TYR A 224 12.71 11.69 -0.66
C TYR A 224 12.20 11.56 0.76
N THR A 225 10.91 11.72 0.98
CA THR A 225 10.27 11.36 2.24
C THR A 225 9.58 10.02 2.02
N ILE A 226 9.94 9.03 2.84
CA ILE A 226 9.36 7.68 2.82
C ILE A 226 8.36 7.59 3.95
N GLN A 227 7.12 7.20 3.64
CA GLN A 227 6.18 6.72 4.64
C GLN A 227 6.54 5.28 4.98
N PHE A 228 6.98 5.05 6.19
CA PHE A 228 7.29 3.76 6.75
C PHE A 228 6.42 3.55 7.98
N TRP A 229 5.39 2.72 7.85
CA TRP A 229 4.30 2.60 8.82
C TRP A 229 3.67 3.97 9.14
N GLU A 230 3.74 4.39 10.39
CA GLU A 230 3.21 5.69 10.84
C GLU A 230 4.25 6.81 10.81
N GLU A 231 5.52 6.49 10.51
CA GLU A 231 6.61 7.46 10.50
C GLU A 231 6.97 7.93 9.10
N GLN A 232 7.45 9.16 9.03
CA GLN A 232 8.02 9.74 7.81
C GLN A 232 9.54 9.87 7.96
N LEU A 233 10.27 9.20 7.08
CA LEU A 233 11.71 9.13 7.08
C LEU A 233 12.30 9.91 5.90
N GLN A 234 13.35 10.68 6.15
CA GLN A 234 14.11 11.29 5.06
C GLN A 234 15.05 10.27 4.43
N ALA A 235 15.14 10.29 3.11
CA ALA A 235 15.96 9.34 2.36
C ALA A 235 16.59 9.96 1.12
N LYS A 236 17.69 9.34 0.66
CA LYS A 236 18.37 9.64 -0.60
C LYS A 236 18.53 8.37 -1.41
N LEU A 237 18.64 8.51 -2.73
CA LEU A 237 18.88 7.39 -3.63
C LEU A 237 20.30 6.85 -3.45
N LYS A 238 20.45 5.52 -3.53
CA LYS A 238 21.77 4.90 -3.71
C LYS A 238 22.37 5.24 -5.07
N GLY A 239 23.69 5.19 -5.17
CA GLY A 239 24.43 5.53 -6.38
C GLY A 239 24.09 4.69 -7.63
N ASN A 240 23.48 3.51 -7.46
CA ASN A 240 23.03 2.67 -8.57
C ASN A 240 21.93 3.31 -9.42
N PHE A 241 21.06 4.15 -8.84
CA PHE A 241 20.03 4.89 -9.57
C PHE A 241 20.61 5.89 -10.59
N TYR A 242 21.84 6.34 -10.38
CA TYR A 242 22.53 7.28 -11.27
C TYR A 242 23.40 6.57 -12.33
N LYS A 243 23.52 5.22 -12.23
CA LYS A 243 24.32 4.39 -13.14
C LYS A 243 23.37 3.55 -14.00
N GLY A 244 23.02 4.04 -15.20
CA GLY A 244 22.20 3.28 -16.15
C GLY A 244 20.81 3.88 -16.40
N ASN A 245 19.91 3.12 -17.04
CA ASN A 245 18.55 3.51 -17.41
C ASN A 245 17.51 3.22 -16.31
N GLN A 246 17.87 3.32 -15.04
CA GLN A 246 16.90 3.09 -13.97
C GLN A 246 15.90 4.25 -13.87
N LYS A 247 14.62 3.91 -13.64
CA LYS A 247 13.57 4.90 -13.36
C LYS A 247 13.75 5.46 -11.96
N PHE A 248 13.55 6.77 -11.82
CA PHE A 248 13.55 7.43 -10.52
C PHE A 248 12.20 7.22 -9.82
N PRO A 249 12.18 7.06 -8.48
CA PRO A 249 10.94 6.98 -7.73
C PRO A 249 10.13 8.29 -7.84
N VAL A 250 8.80 8.15 -7.89
CA VAL A 250 7.84 9.24 -7.81
C VAL A 250 6.93 9.07 -6.58
N VAL A 251 6.12 10.08 -6.25
CA VAL A 251 5.16 9.96 -5.14
C VAL A 251 4.20 8.79 -5.40
N GLY A 252 3.95 7.99 -4.37
CA GLY A 252 3.14 6.78 -4.44
C GLY A 252 3.93 5.50 -4.73
N ASP A 253 5.19 5.61 -5.16
CA ASP A 253 6.05 4.43 -5.38
C ASP A 253 6.38 3.70 -4.08
N TYR A 254 6.45 2.38 -4.18
CA TYR A 254 7.06 1.54 -3.17
C TYR A 254 8.54 1.34 -3.48
N VAL A 255 9.35 1.42 -2.44
CA VAL A 255 10.80 1.30 -2.55
C VAL A 255 11.34 0.44 -1.42
N THR A 256 12.39 -0.33 -1.69
CA THR A 256 13.22 -0.90 -0.64
C THR A 256 14.24 0.13 -0.19
N PHE A 257 14.52 0.17 1.11
CA PHE A 257 15.48 1.13 1.66
C PHE A 257 16.24 0.59 2.88
N GLU A 258 17.47 1.03 3.03
CA GLU A 258 18.26 0.84 4.25
C GLU A 258 17.92 1.94 5.25
N TYR A 259 17.40 1.53 6.41
CA TYR A 259 17.05 2.46 7.49
C TYR A 259 18.29 2.99 8.17
N ASN A 260 18.32 4.30 8.37
CA ASN A 260 19.37 4.98 9.15
C ASN A 260 18.74 5.83 10.26
N PRO A 261 18.79 5.37 11.53
CA PRO A 261 18.21 6.11 12.67
C PRO A 261 18.93 7.42 13.01
N LYS A 262 20.13 7.65 12.46
CA LYS A 262 20.96 8.83 12.74
C LYS A 262 21.04 9.84 11.60
N GLY A 263 20.29 9.63 10.51
CA GLY A 263 20.32 10.51 9.34
C GLY A 263 19.47 10.01 8.20
N ASP A 264 19.76 10.49 6.98
CA ASP A 264 19.00 10.07 5.80
C ASP A 264 19.14 8.57 5.52
N SER A 265 18.02 7.89 5.37
CA SER A 265 17.94 6.50 4.90
C SER A 265 18.40 6.40 3.44
N ARG A 266 18.63 5.20 2.92
CA ARG A 266 19.13 4.97 1.56
C ARG A 266 18.16 4.13 0.76
N ILE A 267 17.51 4.69 -0.27
CA ILE A 267 16.66 3.96 -1.20
C ILE A 267 17.53 3.05 -2.07
N CYS A 268 17.22 1.76 -2.05
CA CYS A 268 17.98 0.69 -2.70
C CYS A 268 17.41 0.34 -4.06
N GLU A 269 16.10 0.09 -4.13
CA GLU A 269 15.41 -0.36 -5.34
C GLU A 269 14.01 0.23 -5.42
N LEU A 270 13.53 0.38 -6.65
CA LEU A 270 12.15 0.74 -6.98
C LEU A 270 11.36 -0.54 -7.21
N CYS A 271 10.26 -0.70 -6.48
CA CYS A 271 9.35 -1.84 -6.66
C CYS A 271 8.51 -1.73 -7.93
N GLU A 272 7.95 -2.84 -8.38
CA GLU A 272 7.06 -2.89 -9.54
C GLU A 272 5.80 -2.05 -9.29
N ARG A 273 5.43 -1.24 -10.28
CA ARG A 273 4.27 -0.34 -10.22
C ARG A 273 3.03 -1.04 -10.76
N LYS A 274 1.92 -0.94 -10.05
CA LYS A 274 0.60 -1.38 -10.56
C LYS A 274 -0.03 -0.36 -11.53
N SER A 275 0.30 0.91 -11.37
CA SER A 275 -0.19 2.01 -12.20
C SER A 275 0.77 3.20 -12.16
N ILE A 276 0.72 4.06 -13.21
CA ILE A 276 1.58 5.26 -13.29
C ILE A 276 0.89 6.36 -14.07
N LEU A 277 0.67 7.50 -13.46
CA LEU A 277 0.20 8.70 -14.14
C LEU A 277 1.38 9.47 -14.70
N LYS A 278 1.32 9.82 -15.98
CA LYS A 278 2.37 10.51 -16.70
C LYS A 278 1.84 11.80 -17.34
N ARG A 279 2.70 12.78 -17.53
CA ARG A 279 2.41 13.96 -18.33
C ARG A 279 3.50 14.19 -19.37
N PRO A 280 3.19 14.81 -20.50
CA PRO A 280 4.22 15.30 -21.42
C PRO A 280 5.10 16.34 -20.72
N PHE A 281 6.39 16.31 -21.01
CA PHE A 281 7.30 17.37 -20.59
C PHE A 281 6.95 18.67 -21.33
N PRO A 282 7.05 19.86 -20.70
CA PRO A 282 7.00 21.12 -21.44
C PRO A 282 8.06 21.09 -22.54
N ARG A 283 7.67 21.43 -23.79
CA ARG A 283 8.58 21.36 -24.93
C ARG A 283 9.81 22.23 -24.70
N ASP A 284 10.97 21.60 -24.78
CA ASP A 284 12.19 22.28 -25.14
C ASP A 284 12.26 22.23 -26.68
N HIS A 285 12.22 23.39 -27.37
CA HIS A 285 12.13 23.49 -28.82
C HIS A 285 13.28 22.79 -29.59
N ALA A 286 14.25 22.22 -28.87
CA ALA A 286 15.43 21.55 -29.42
C ALA A 286 15.33 20.02 -29.50
N VAL A 287 14.31 19.35 -28.92
CA VAL A 287 14.26 17.90 -28.83
C VAL A 287 13.06 17.33 -29.57
N LYS A 288 13.32 16.51 -30.62
CA LYS A 288 12.29 15.87 -31.47
C LYS A 288 11.48 14.73 -30.78
N LYS A 289 11.85 14.27 -29.58
CA LYS A 289 11.09 13.25 -28.83
C LYS A 289 10.37 13.89 -27.66
N VAL A 290 9.06 13.71 -27.58
CA VAL A 290 8.27 14.06 -26.39
C VAL A 290 8.78 13.22 -25.23
N LYS A 291 9.41 13.85 -24.25
CA LYS A 291 9.77 13.18 -23.00
C LYS A 291 8.56 13.20 -22.08
N GLU A 292 8.15 12.04 -21.59
CA GLU A 292 7.13 11.92 -20.57
C GLU A 292 7.73 12.10 -19.17
N GLN A 293 7.01 12.82 -18.32
CA GLN A 293 7.33 12.92 -16.91
C GLN A 293 6.39 12.02 -16.12
N GLU A 294 6.94 11.02 -15.48
CA GLU A 294 6.24 10.21 -14.50
C GLU A 294 5.88 11.06 -13.28
N MET A 295 4.64 10.95 -12.79
CA MET A 295 4.13 11.89 -11.81
C MET A 295 3.76 11.23 -10.48
N VAL A 296 2.89 10.25 -10.54
CA VAL A 296 2.33 9.56 -9.38
C VAL A 296 2.14 8.10 -9.73
N ALA A 297 2.53 7.20 -8.84
CA ALA A 297 2.43 5.76 -9.04
C ALA A 297 1.49 5.08 -8.04
N ASN A 298 1.06 3.86 -8.38
CA ASN A 298 0.27 2.99 -7.51
C ASN A 298 -1.04 3.63 -7.03
N VAL A 299 -1.77 4.24 -7.98
CA VAL A 299 -3.08 4.86 -7.80
C VAL A 299 -4.17 3.90 -8.25
N ASP A 300 -5.25 3.78 -7.48
CA ASP A 300 -6.43 3.00 -7.84
C ASP A 300 -7.46 3.85 -8.58
N TYR A 301 -7.75 5.04 -8.04
CA TYR A 301 -8.76 5.94 -8.58
C TYR A 301 -8.18 7.33 -8.83
N LEU A 302 -8.52 7.90 -9.98
CA LEU A 302 -8.27 9.32 -10.26
C LEU A 302 -9.58 10.09 -10.14
N PHE A 303 -9.70 10.90 -9.09
CA PHE A 303 -10.81 11.83 -8.93
C PHE A 303 -10.56 13.07 -9.79
N ILE A 304 -11.30 13.18 -10.87
CA ILE A 304 -11.25 14.31 -11.81
C ILE A 304 -12.31 15.32 -11.39
N VAL A 305 -11.87 16.38 -10.71
CA VAL A 305 -12.76 17.35 -10.09
C VAL A 305 -12.92 18.58 -11.01
N THR A 306 -14.14 18.88 -11.39
CA THR A 306 -14.54 20.11 -12.10
C THR A 306 -15.79 20.70 -11.44
N SER A 307 -15.94 22.03 -11.48
CA SER A 307 -17.08 22.69 -10.84
C SER A 307 -18.17 23.06 -11.87
N LEU A 308 -19.44 23.01 -11.42
CA LEU A 308 -20.61 23.37 -12.22
C LEU A 308 -20.77 24.91 -12.35
N ASN A 309 -19.72 25.58 -12.85
CA ASN A 309 -19.69 27.01 -13.10
C ASN A 309 -18.84 27.31 -14.34
N HIS A 310 -18.33 28.55 -14.48
CA HIS A 310 -17.47 28.96 -15.59
C HIS A 310 -16.17 28.15 -15.76
N ASP A 311 -15.73 27.40 -14.74
CA ASP A 311 -14.57 26.49 -14.81
C ASP A 311 -14.91 25.10 -15.38
N PHE A 312 -16.16 24.85 -15.75
CA PHE A 312 -16.59 23.60 -16.35
C PHE A 312 -15.93 23.37 -17.71
N SER A 313 -15.27 22.23 -17.86
CA SER A 313 -14.53 21.91 -19.10
C SER A 313 -14.52 20.41 -19.39
N THR A 314 -15.37 19.99 -20.31
CA THR A 314 -15.39 18.60 -20.81
C THR A 314 -14.07 18.18 -21.46
N ASN A 315 -13.37 19.09 -22.14
CA ASN A 315 -12.09 18.80 -22.77
C ASN A 315 -10.98 18.49 -21.74
N SER A 316 -10.95 19.22 -20.63
CA SER A 316 -9.98 18.95 -19.56
C SER A 316 -10.26 17.62 -18.89
N VAL A 317 -11.53 17.32 -18.60
CA VAL A 317 -11.95 16.05 -18.01
C VAL A 317 -11.61 14.90 -18.94
N LEU A 318 -11.88 15.02 -20.23
CA LEU A 318 -11.56 13.99 -21.23
C LEU A 318 -10.04 13.68 -21.28
N ARG A 319 -9.19 14.70 -21.25
CA ARG A 319 -7.73 14.52 -21.19
C ARG A 319 -7.28 13.76 -19.94
N TYR A 320 -7.82 14.12 -18.79
CA TYR A 320 -7.51 13.41 -17.54
C TYR A 320 -8.01 11.97 -17.55
N THR A 321 -9.18 11.74 -18.13
CA THR A 321 -9.75 10.38 -18.30
C THR A 321 -8.84 9.50 -19.17
N ILE A 322 -8.39 10.01 -20.31
CA ILE A 322 -7.45 9.31 -21.20
C ILE A 322 -6.14 9.00 -20.45
N MET A 323 -5.57 9.98 -19.78
CA MET A 323 -4.33 9.81 -19.02
C MET A 323 -4.48 8.76 -17.91
N ALA A 324 -5.62 8.74 -17.21
CA ALA A 324 -5.89 7.76 -16.17
C ALA A 324 -5.91 6.33 -16.76
N LYS A 325 -6.67 6.12 -17.84
CA LYS A 325 -6.76 4.82 -18.52
C LYS A 325 -5.42 4.33 -19.03
N GLN A 326 -4.65 5.18 -19.72
CA GLN A 326 -3.29 4.87 -20.16
C GLN A 326 -2.35 4.49 -19.00
N GLY A 327 -2.58 5.07 -17.83
CA GLY A 327 -1.81 4.81 -16.61
C GLY A 327 -2.28 3.59 -15.82
N GLY A 328 -3.32 2.88 -16.25
CA GLY A 328 -3.93 1.77 -15.50
C GLY A 328 -4.70 2.23 -14.25
N VAL A 329 -5.25 3.46 -14.26
CA VAL A 329 -5.99 4.06 -13.14
C VAL A 329 -7.45 4.23 -13.52
N LYS A 330 -8.39 3.85 -12.64
CA LYS A 330 -9.83 4.05 -12.86
C LYS A 330 -10.20 5.51 -12.69
N PRO A 331 -10.68 6.23 -13.74
CA PRO A 331 -11.14 7.61 -13.62
C PRO A 331 -12.54 7.67 -12.98
N VAL A 332 -12.76 8.70 -12.16
CA VAL A 332 -14.06 9.06 -11.57
C VAL A 332 -14.22 10.57 -11.69
N VAL A 333 -15.28 11.02 -12.36
CA VAL A 333 -15.56 12.45 -12.57
C VAL A 333 -16.42 12.96 -11.42
N ILE A 334 -16.02 14.09 -10.84
CA ILE A 334 -16.75 14.73 -9.76
C ILE A 334 -17.11 16.16 -10.16
N LEU A 335 -18.41 16.42 -10.28
CA LEU A 335 -19.00 17.72 -10.59
C LEU A 335 -19.34 18.39 -9.27
N THR A 336 -18.53 19.36 -8.87
CA THR A 336 -18.69 20.06 -7.58
C THR A 336 -19.50 21.35 -7.70
N LYS A 337 -19.87 21.94 -6.54
CA LYS A 337 -20.63 23.19 -6.43
C LYS A 337 -22.01 23.09 -7.07
N SER A 338 -22.68 21.94 -6.89
CA SER A 338 -24.06 21.76 -7.36
C SER A 338 -25.03 22.78 -6.73
N ASP A 339 -24.74 23.23 -5.51
CA ASP A 339 -25.45 24.29 -4.80
C ASP A 339 -25.48 25.65 -5.52
N LEU A 340 -24.56 25.87 -6.46
CA LEU A 340 -24.46 27.11 -7.26
C LEU A 340 -24.99 26.97 -8.70
N CYS A 341 -25.58 25.81 -9.05
CA CYS A 341 -25.98 25.50 -10.43
C CYS A 341 -27.48 25.21 -10.53
N GLU A 342 -28.18 25.96 -11.38
CA GLU A 342 -29.62 25.78 -11.63
C GLU A 342 -29.92 24.64 -12.64
N ASN A 343 -29.03 24.37 -13.57
CA ASN A 343 -29.24 23.43 -14.71
C ASN A 343 -28.30 22.22 -14.67
N ILE A 344 -28.23 21.49 -13.57
CA ILE A 344 -27.31 20.37 -13.36
C ILE A 344 -27.44 19.30 -14.43
N ASP A 345 -28.65 18.94 -14.84
CA ASP A 345 -28.93 17.87 -15.82
C ASP A 345 -28.27 18.14 -17.19
N GLU A 346 -28.19 19.40 -17.61
CA GLU A 346 -27.56 19.78 -18.88
C GLU A 346 -26.05 19.53 -18.83
N PHE A 347 -25.37 19.95 -17.75
CA PHE A 347 -23.96 19.68 -17.53
C PHE A 347 -23.64 18.19 -17.43
N VAL A 348 -24.45 17.43 -16.73
CA VAL A 348 -24.30 15.97 -16.61
C VAL A 348 -24.47 15.31 -17.98
N LYS A 349 -25.46 15.70 -18.78
CA LYS A 349 -25.67 15.19 -20.14
C LYS A 349 -24.48 15.52 -21.04
N GLU A 350 -23.97 16.73 -20.97
CA GLU A 350 -22.78 17.14 -21.71
C GLU A 350 -21.55 16.31 -21.31
N MET A 351 -21.34 16.10 -20.01
CA MET A 351 -20.24 15.31 -19.49
C MET A 351 -20.34 13.82 -19.88
N LYS A 352 -21.53 13.21 -19.76
CA LYS A 352 -21.78 11.84 -20.21
C LYS A 352 -21.51 11.65 -21.72
N THR A 353 -21.77 12.67 -22.51
CA THR A 353 -21.45 12.64 -23.97
C THR A 353 -19.93 12.65 -24.20
N ALA A 354 -19.17 13.34 -23.36
CA ALA A 354 -17.72 13.45 -23.50
C ALA A 354 -16.99 12.20 -22.98
N VAL A 355 -17.46 11.61 -21.86
CA VAL A 355 -16.81 10.49 -21.16
C VAL A 355 -17.85 9.40 -20.81
N SER A 356 -18.38 8.75 -21.85
CA SER A 356 -19.56 7.87 -21.77
C SER A 356 -19.40 6.65 -20.85
N ASP A 357 -18.19 6.16 -20.66
CA ASP A 357 -17.84 4.95 -19.88
C ASP A 357 -17.21 5.28 -18.52
N THR A 358 -17.32 6.52 -18.07
CA THR A 358 -16.73 6.98 -16.80
C THR A 358 -17.84 7.33 -15.80
N GLU A 359 -17.69 6.90 -14.56
CA GLU A 359 -18.62 7.24 -13.48
C GLU A 359 -18.57 8.74 -13.17
N ILE A 360 -19.76 9.35 -13.05
CA ILE A 360 -19.95 10.79 -12.82
C ILE A 360 -20.78 11.00 -11.57
N HIS A 361 -20.24 11.72 -10.61
CA HIS A 361 -20.92 12.11 -9.37
C HIS A 361 -21.11 13.62 -9.31
N VAL A 362 -22.29 14.05 -8.90
CA VAL A 362 -22.62 15.46 -8.64
C VAL A 362 -22.62 15.66 -7.14
N VAL A 363 -21.89 16.67 -6.66
CA VAL A 363 -21.74 16.89 -5.23
C VAL A 363 -21.77 18.38 -4.84
N SER A 364 -22.32 18.68 -3.67
CA SER A 364 -22.07 19.90 -2.94
C SER A 364 -21.32 19.60 -1.65
N ALA A 365 -20.09 20.11 -1.54
CA ALA A 365 -19.31 19.97 -0.32
C ALA A 365 -19.81 20.90 0.80
N ILE A 366 -20.60 21.92 0.48
CA ILE A 366 -21.18 22.87 1.44
C ILE A 366 -22.45 22.28 2.05
N GLU A 367 -23.35 21.78 1.21
CA GLU A 367 -24.62 21.17 1.63
C GLU A 367 -24.47 19.68 2.01
N GLU A 368 -23.25 19.12 1.83
CA GLU A 368 -22.92 17.71 2.08
C GLU A 368 -23.73 16.73 1.22
N ASP A 369 -24.29 17.21 0.10
CA ASP A 369 -25.07 16.39 -0.82
C ASP A 369 -24.16 15.61 -1.78
N GLY A 370 -24.55 14.37 -2.10
CA GLY A 370 -23.83 13.47 -3.03
C GLY A 370 -22.52 12.89 -2.49
N LEU A 371 -22.05 13.26 -1.29
CA LEU A 371 -20.77 12.81 -0.74
C LEU A 371 -20.76 11.32 -0.38
N GLU A 372 -21.91 10.76 0.01
CA GLU A 372 -22.00 9.36 0.41
C GLU A 372 -21.61 8.40 -0.72
N ALA A 373 -21.98 8.72 -1.96
CA ALA A 373 -21.62 7.93 -3.12
C ALA A 373 -20.08 7.85 -3.34
N LEU A 374 -19.34 8.85 -2.91
CA LEU A 374 -17.87 8.87 -3.03
C LEU A 374 -17.18 8.00 -1.99
N LYS A 375 -17.82 7.69 -0.88
CA LYS A 375 -17.26 6.82 0.17
C LYS A 375 -17.04 5.39 -0.32
N THR A 376 -17.75 4.94 -1.35
CA THR A 376 -17.56 3.62 -1.98
C THR A 376 -16.16 3.44 -2.59
N TYR A 377 -15.46 4.52 -2.92
CA TYR A 377 -14.07 4.49 -3.40
C TYR A 377 -13.05 4.59 -2.26
N MET A 378 -13.51 4.90 -1.05
CA MET A 378 -12.66 5.16 0.11
C MET A 378 -12.48 3.91 0.99
N GLU A 379 -12.29 2.77 0.37
CA GLU A 379 -11.99 1.53 1.07
C GLU A 379 -10.55 1.52 1.60
N PRO A 380 -10.28 0.88 2.75
CA PRO A 380 -8.93 0.70 3.27
C PRO A 380 -7.97 0.13 2.21
N GLY A 381 -6.74 0.64 2.15
CA GLY A 381 -5.71 0.22 1.17
C GLY A 381 -5.83 0.84 -0.21
N LYS A 382 -6.93 1.53 -0.54
CA LYS A 382 -7.06 2.24 -1.82
C LYS A 382 -6.29 3.55 -1.83
N THR A 383 -5.80 3.90 -3.01
CA THR A 383 -5.10 5.15 -3.26
C THR A 383 -5.88 5.99 -4.27
N ILE A 384 -6.21 7.20 -3.87
CA ILE A 384 -6.96 8.16 -4.67
C ILE A 384 -6.05 9.34 -5.01
N ALA A 385 -5.86 9.63 -6.29
CA ALA A 385 -5.22 10.87 -6.73
C ALA A 385 -6.28 11.91 -7.13
N LEU A 386 -5.99 13.17 -6.88
CA LEU A 386 -6.90 14.29 -7.17
C LEU A 386 -6.37 15.12 -8.33
N MET A 387 -7.20 15.37 -9.33
CA MET A 387 -6.92 16.29 -10.45
C MET A 387 -8.07 17.26 -10.68
N GLY A 388 -7.73 18.44 -11.15
CA GLY A 388 -8.67 19.51 -11.47
C GLY A 388 -8.06 20.89 -11.27
N SER A 389 -8.69 21.92 -11.83
CA SER A 389 -8.23 23.30 -11.75
C SER A 389 -8.18 23.83 -10.31
N SER A 390 -7.48 24.94 -10.10
CA SER A 390 -7.50 25.61 -8.78
C SER A 390 -8.90 26.19 -8.55
N GLY A 391 -9.39 26.10 -7.30
CA GLY A 391 -10.70 26.67 -6.94
C GLY A 391 -11.91 25.80 -7.28
N VAL A 392 -11.75 24.61 -7.91
CA VAL A 392 -12.89 23.70 -8.18
C VAL A 392 -13.38 22.95 -6.96
N GLY A 393 -12.79 23.13 -5.77
CA GLY A 393 -13.28 22.56 -4.52
C GLY A 393 -12.59 21.26 -4.07
N LYS A 394 -11.43 20.85 -4.64
CA LYS A 394 -10.72 19.63 -4.23
C LYS A 394 -10.44 19.54 -2.74
N SER A 395 -9.81 20.58 -2.16
CA SER A 395 -9.47 20.59 -0.73
C SER A 395 -10.71 20.54 0.15
N THR A 396 -11.76 21.30 -0.21
CA THR A 396 -13.03 21.31 0.52
C THR A 396 -13.69 19.92 0.47
N LEU A 397 -13.71 19.30 -0.70
CA LEU A 397 -14.27 17.96 -0.91
C LEU A 397 -13.59 16.93 -0.01
N ILE A 398 -12.26 16.90 -0.03
CA ILE A 398 -11.48 15.92 0.77
C ILE A 398 -11.66 16.18 2.27
N ASN A 399 -11.62 17.43 2.72
CA ASN A 399 -11.83 17.75 4.13
C ASN A 399 -13.23 17.31 4.60
N LYS A 400 -14.24 17.45 3.76
CA LYS A 400 -15.61 17.00 4.07
C LYS A 400 -15.72 15.47 4.07
N LEU A 401 -15.17 14.77 3.08
CA LEU A 401 -15.17 13.31 3.01
C LEU A 401 -14.44 12.65 4.19
N THR A 402 -13.42 13.33 4.71
CA THR A 402 -12.60 12.78 5.82
C THR A 402 -13.04 13.25 7.19
N GLY A 403 -13.93 14.25 7.26
CA GLY A 403 -14.34 14.89 8.52
C GLY A 403 -13.21 15.66 9.24
N LYS A 404 -12.06 15.86 8.58
CA LYS A 404 -10.86 16.52 9.14
C LYS A 404 -10.29 17.54 8.16
N VAL A 405 -9.66 18.58 8.68
CA VAL A 405 -8.93 19.56 7.86
C VAL A 405 -7.56 18.97 7.53
N ILE A 406 -7.48 18.24 6.42
CA ILE A 406 -6.23 17.63 5.93
C ILE A 406 -5.54 18.53 4.91
N MET A 407 -6.34 19.26 4.12
CA MET A 407 -5.86 20.16 3.07
C MET A 407 -6.27 21.59 3.35
N GLU A 408 -5.33 22.53 3.19
CA GLU A 408 -5.62 23.96 3.30
C GLU A 408 -6.60 24.42 2.22
N THR A 409 -7.63 25.17 2.59
CA THR A 409 -8.59 25.79 1.68
C THR A 409 -8.22 27.25 1.42
N GLN A 410 -8.58 27.81 0.25
CA GLN A 410 -8.23 29.20 -0.12
C GLN A 410 -8.75 30.27 0.85
N GLY A 411 -9.81 30.02 1.60
CA GLY A 411 -10.37 30.97 2.58
C GLY A 411 -9.48 31.22 3.82
N VAL A 412 -8.47 30.38 4.07
CA VAL A 412 -7.51 30.54 5.19
C VAL A 412 -6.31 31.41 4.78
N ARG A 413 -6.13 31.68 3.47
CA ARG A 413 -4.95 32.39 2.93
C ARG A 413 -5.01 33.91 3.01
N GLU A 414 -6.15 34.51 3.37
CA GLU A 414 -6.29 35.99 3.43
C GLU A 414 -5.62 36.66 4.64
N LYS A 415 -5.10 35.91 5.62
CA LYS A 415 -4.52 36.49 6.86
C LYS A 415 -2.99 36.58 6.89
N ASP A 416 -2.26 35.92 5.99
CA ASP A 416 -0.80 36.04 5.92
C ASP A 416 -0.33 36.71 4.63
N SER A 417 -0.34 38.04 4.64
CA SER A 417 0.22 38.90 3.59
C SER A 417 1.75 38.92 3.66
N LYS A 418 2.42 37.76 3.45
CA LYS A 418 3.84 37.72 3.08
C LYS A 418 4.15 36.47 2.28
N GLY A 419 4.29 36.64 0.97
CA GLY A 419 5.24 35.90 0.15
C GLY A 419 4.84 34.49 -0.30
N ARG A 420 4.20 34.40 -1.47
CA ARG A 420 4.59 33.46 -2.54
C ARG A 420 5.04 32.05 -2.11
N HIS A 421 4.13 31.21 -1.62
CA HIS A 421 4.30 29.77 -1.67
C HIS A 421 3.00 29.11 -2.12
N THR A 422 2.80 29.05 -3.44
CA THR A 422 1.95 28.04 -4.06
C THR A 422 2.59 26.69 -3.73
N THR A 423 1.88 25.82 -3.05
CA THR A 423 2.33 24.44 -2.79
C THR A 423 2.60 23.77 -4.14
N THR A 424 3.88 23.70 -4.52
CA THR A 424 4.34 23.19 -5.82
C THR A 424 4.66 21.68 -5.73
N TYR A 425 4.49 21.08 -4.57
CA TYR A 425 4.90 19.70 -4.30
C TYR A 425 3.68 18.78 -4.17
N ARG A 426 3.78 17.60 -4.80
CA ARG A 426 2.82 16.51 -4.61
C ARG A 426 3.00 15.96 -3.21
N GLN A 427 1.88 15.75 -2.53
CA GLN A 427 1.90 15.27 -1.16
C GLN A 427 0.90 14.12 -1.01
N MET A 428 1.35 13.07 -0.34
CA MET A 428 0.55 11.92 0.01
C MET A 428 0.10 12.01 1.47
N PHE A 429 -1.18 11.77 1.71
CA PHE A 429 -1.79 11.73 3.03
C PHE A 429 -2.39 10.34 3.26
N ARG A 430 -2.04 9.69 4.35
CA ARG A 430 -2.69 8.46 4.78
C ARG A 430 -3.75 8.79 5.82
N LEU A 431 -4.99 8.34 5.58
CA LEU A 431 -6.11 8.52 6.49
C LEU A 431 -6.11 7.42 7.55
N GLU A 432 -6.74 7.67 8.69
CA GLU A 432 -6.96 6.65 9.74
C GLU A 432 -7.80 5.47 9.24
N SER A 433 -8.67 5.70 8.25
CA SER A 433 -9.43 4.65 7.55
C SER A 433 -8.56 3.71 6.71
N GLY A 434 -7.25 3.95 6.59
CA GLY A 434 -6.35 3.19 5.71
C GLY A 434 -6.34 3.64 4.25
N VAL A 435 -7.16 4.61 3.87
CA VAL A 435 -7.16 5.22 2.52
C VAL A 435 -5.96 6.14 2.37
N THR A 436 -5.37 6.16 1.18
CA THR A 436 -4.30 7.09 0.81
C THR A 436 -4.82 8.12 -0.19
N ILE A 437 -4.58 9.40 0.07
CA ILE A 437 -4.91 10.50 -0.83
C ILE A 437 -3.63 11.15 -1.33
N ILE A 438 -3.54 11.39 -2.64
CA ILE A 438 -2.42 12.10 -3.26
C ILE A 438 -2.95 13.37 -3.93
N ASP A 439 -2.55 14.52 -3.39
CA ASP A 439 -2.81 15.80 -4.05
C ASP A 439 -1.77 16.06 -5.14
N THR A 440 -2.25 16.40 -6.33
CA THR A 440 -1.40 16.69 -7.49
C THR A 440 -1.53 18.16 -7.91
N PRO A 441 -0.94 19.11 -7.16
CA PRO A 441 -1.03 20.53 -7.49
C PRO A 441 -0.31 20.85 -8.80
N GLY A 442 -0.78 21.88 -9.51
CA GLY A 442 -0.06 22.48 -10.64
C GLY A 442 -0.26 21.83 -12.01
N MET A 443 -1.30 21.01 -12.21
CA MET A 443 -1.59 20.36 -13.49
C MET A 443 -2.56 21.16 -14.37
N ARG A 444 -2.33 22.47 -14.53
CA ARG A 444 -3.19 23.34 -15.35
C ARG A 444 -3.00 23.16 -16.87
N GLU A 445 -1.84 22.71 -17.31
CA GLU A 445 -1.50 22.57 -18.73
C GLU A 445 -1.00 21.16 -19.00
N LEU A 446 -1.91 20.27 -19.41
CA LEU A 446 -1.55 18.97 -19.94
C LEU A 446 -1.60 19.01 -21.47
N GLY A 447 -0.42 18.95 -22.11
CA GLY A 447 -0.30 18.35 -23.42
C GLY A 447 -0.57 16.84 -23.32
N MET A 448 -0.88 16.17 -24.40
CA MET A 448 -1.06 14.72 -24.46
C MET A 448 0.12 14.06 -25.15
N SER A 449 0.75 13.09 -24.51
CA SER A 449 1.72 12.19 -25.13
C SER A 449 1.07 10.81 -25.32
N ASN A 450 1.41 10.12 -26.42
CA ASN A 450 0.89 8.78 -26.76
C ASN A 450 -0.64 8.66 -26.76
N VAL A 451 -1.27 9.55 -27.50
CA VAL A 451 -2.73 9.67 -27.57
C VAL A 451 -3.42 8.44 -28.17
N GLU A 452 -2.71 7.65 -28.99
CA GLU A 452 -3.35 6.60 -29.81
C GLU A 452 -4.02 5.50 -28.97
N GLU A 453 -3.33 4.91 -27.99
CA GLU A 453 -3.92 3.84 -27.15
C GLU A 453 -5.09 4.32 -26.27
N GLY A 454 -4.97 5.50 -25.68
CA GLY A 454 -6.04 6.04 -24.81
C GLY A 454 -7.23 6.61 -25.61
N LEU A 455 -7.01 7.02 -26.86
CA LEU A 455 -8.09 7.38 -27.77
C LEU A 455 -8.89 6.14 -28.19
N GLU A 456 -8.22 5.00 -28.42
CA GLU A 456 -8.87 3.74 -28.80
C GLU A 456 -9.91 3.30 -27.78
N GLU A 457 -9.57 3.29 -26.50
CA GLU A 457 -10.53 2.96 -25.46
C GLU A 457 -11.64 4.01 -25.29
N THR A 458 -11.25 5.31 -25.28
CA THR A 458 -12.20 6.39 -24.98
C THR A 458 -13.19 6.65 -26.12
N PHE A 459 -12.77 6.42 -27.35
CA PHE A 459 -13.57 6.61 -28.56
C PHE A 459 -13.79 5.30 -29.34
N ALA A 460 -13.89 4.19 -28.62
CA ALA A 460 -14.15 2.86 -29.20
C ALA A 460 -15.36 2.87 -30.17
N ASP A 461 -16.39 3.63 -29.82
CA ASP A 461 -17.58 3.85 -30.66
C ASP A 461 -17.23 4.50 -32.01
N ILE A 462 -16.34 5.49 -32.05
CA ILE A 462 -15.90 6.12 -33.30
C ILE A 462 -14.94 5.22 -34.07
N ILE A 463 -14.04 4.52 -33.39
CA ILE A 463 -13.04 3.64 -34.00
C ILE A 463 -13.69 2.43 -34.65
N GLU A 464 -14.69 1.84 -34.01
CA GLU A 464 -15.48 0.76 -34.58
C GLU A 464 -16.19 1.23 -35.87
N LEU A 465 -16.83 2.40 -35.83
CA LEU A 465 -17.47 2.98 -37.02
C LEU A 465 -16.41 3.36 -38.08
N ALA A 466 -15.24 3.83 -37.70
CA ALA A 466 -14.16 4.18 -38.63
C ALA A 466 -13.65 2.96 -39.42
N GLY A 467 -13.63 1.77 -38.78
CA GLY A 467 -13.32 0.49 -39.43
C GLY A 467 -14.31 0.11 -40.55
N MET A 468 -15.53 0.66 -40.53
CA MET A 468 -16.57 0.44 -41.55
C MET A 468 -16.59 1.51 -42.67
N CYS A 469 -15.67 2.49 -42.63
CA CYS A 469 -15.59 3.50 -43.69
C CYS A 469 -15.09 2.89 -44.99
N ARG A 470 -15.58 3.46 -46.12
CA ARG A 470 -15.19 3.00 -47.47
C ARG A 470 -13.68 3.11 -47.72
N PHE A 471 -13.02 4.12 -47.10
CA PHE A 471 -11.60 4.39 -47.29
C PHE A 471 -10.86 4.14 -45.99
N HIS A 472 -9.77 3.39 -46.02
CA HIS A 472 -8.96 3.05 -44.87
C HIS A 472 -8.29 4.27 -44.18
N ASN A 473 -8.07 5.35 -44.93
CA ASN A 473 -7.50 6.60 -44.42
C ASN A 473 -8.54 7.74 -44.31
N CYS A 474 -9.82 7.38 -44.06
CA CYS A 474 -10.90 8.34 -43.92
C CYS A 474 -10.64 9.32 -42.79
N LYS A 475 -10.74 10.62 -43.05
CA LYS A 475 -10.58 11.69 -42.04
C LYS A 475 -11.92 12.08 -41.41
N HIS A 476 -13.03 11.50 -41.87
CA HIS A 476 -14.41 11.74 -41.40
C HIS A 476 -14.86 13.20 -41.57
N ILE A 477 -14.30 13.91 -42.57
CA ILE A 477 -14.60 15.35 -42.86
C ILE A 477 -15.57 15.47 -44.06
N SER A 478 -15.19 14.96 -45.22
CA SER A 478 -15.95 15.13 -46.44
C SER A 478 -15.97 13.89 -47.33
N GLU A 479 -15.37 12.78 -46.89
CA GLU A 479 -15.19 11.60 -47.71
C GLU A 479 -16.53 10.89 -47.95
N PRO A 480 -16.81 10.45 -49.19
CA PRO A 480 -18.04 9.72 -49.52
C PRO A 480 -17.99 8.30 -48.95
N GLY A 481 -19.12 7.83 -48.40
CA GLY A 481 -19.21 6.51 -47.77
C GLY A 481 -18.54 6.45 -46.40
N CYS A 482 -18.45 7.55 -45.67
CA CYS A 482 -17.96 7.61 -44.29
C CYS A 482 -19.02 7.09 -43.33
N ALA A 483 -18.76 5.95 -42.66
CA ALA A 483 -19.66 5.35 -41.69
C ALA A 483 -19.88 6.20 -40.45
N VAL A 484 -18.85 6.94 -40.02
CA VAL A 484 -18.93 7.86 -38.86
C VAL A 484 -19.89 9.02 -39.14
N LYS A 485 -19.87 9.60 -40.35
CA LYS A 485 -20.79 10.66 -40.73
C LYS A 485 -22.21 10.15 -40.84
N LYS A 486 -22.38 8.98 -41.43
CA LYS A 486 -23.68 8.32 -41.51
C LYS A 486 -24.28 8.08 -40.11
N ALA A 487 -23.48 7.65 -39.15
CA ALA A 487 -23.91 7.48 -37.76
C ALA A 487 -24.32 8.81 -37.09
N ILE A 488 -23.72 9.95 -37.49
CA ILE A 488 -24.15 11.27 -37.03
C ILE A 488 -25.48 11.65 -37.65
N GLU A 489 -25.65 11.46 -38.96
CA GLU A 489 -26.92 11.71 -39.67
C GLU A 489 -28.08 10.85 -39.11
N GLU A 490 -27.78 9.63 -38.68
CA GLU A 490 -28.74 8.71 -38.03
C GLU A 490 -28.97 9.01 -36.53
N GLY A 491 -28.29 10.02 -35.94
CA GLY A 491 -28.43 10.40 -34.55
C GLY A 491 -27.77 9.42 -33.55
N LYS A 492 -26.97 8.46 -34.03
CA LYS A 492 -26.26 7.45 -33.22
C LYS A 492 -24.97 8.02 -32.58
N LEU A 493 -24.38 9.04 -33.23
CA LEU A 493 -23.18 9.70 -32.77
C LEU A 493 -23.38 11.22 -32.84
N SER A 494 -22.87 11.98 -31.82
CA SER A 494 -22.94 13.44 -31.87
C SER A 494 -21.78 14.06 -32.66
N GLU A 495 -22.08 15.12 -33.44
CA GLU A 495 -21.03 15.87 -34.14
C GLU A 495 -19.98 16.45 -33.19
N LYS A 496 -20.40 16.86 -31.99
CA LYS A 496 -19.51 17.36 -30.92
C LYS A 496 -18.48 16.30 -30.52
N ARG A 497 -18.88 15.03 -30.39
CA ARG A 497 -18.01 13.92 -30.04
C ARG A 497 -16.98 13.63 -31.14
N LEU A 498 -17.39 13.67 -32.41
CA LEU A 498 -16.45 13.55 -33.53
C LEU A 498 -15.46 14.71 -33.56
N LYS A 499 -15.90 15.95 -33.32
CA LYS A 499 -15.00 17.12 -33.26
C LYS A 499 -13.97 16.98 -32.12
N GLN A 500 -14.37 16.46 -30.98
CA GLN A 500 -13.46 16.15 -29.86
C GLN A 500 -12.43 15.10 -30.25
N PHE A 501 -12.84 13.98 -30.86
CA PHE A 501 -11.92 12.94 -31.35
C PHE A 501 -10.89 13.49 -32.34
N ILE A 502 -11.34 14.21 -33.39
CA ILE A 502 -10.45 14.81 -34.41
C ILE A 502 -9.47 15.82 -33.77
N ARG A 503 -9.94 16.63 -32.83
CA ARG A 503 -9.10 17.59 -32.13
C ARG A 503 -7.99 16.91 -31.34
N LEU A 504 -8.35 15.91 -30.52
CA LEU A 504 -7.41 15.17 -29.69
C LEU A 504 -6.42 14.36 -30.54
N GLN A 505 -6.89 13.75 -31.63
CA GLN A 505 -6.03 13.07 -32.61
C GLN A 505 -5.02 14.01 -33.27
N LYS A 506 -5.41 15.26 -33.56
CA LYS A 506 -4.51 16.28 -34.10
C LYS A 506 -3.51 16.79 -33.05
N GLU A 507 -3.95 16.97 -31.81
CA GLU A 507 -3.07 17.34 -30.71
C GLU A 507 -1.98 16.28 -30.51
N GLY A 508 -2.32 14.98 -30.52
CA GLY A 508 -1.37 13.88 -30.44
C GLY A 508 -0.41 13.79 -31.63
N ARG A 509 -0.89 14.02 -32.85
CA ARG A 509 -0.04 14.00 -34.05
C ARG A 509 0.86 15.25 -34.16
N ASN A 510 0.39 16.39 -33.70
CA ASN A 510 1.20 17.64 -33.69
C ASN A 510 2.28 17.62 -32.58
N GLU A 511 2.20 16.68 -31.63
CA GLU A 511 3.25 16.45 -30.65
C GLU A 511 4.34 15.49 -31.16
N ILE A 512 4.11 14.80 -32.27
CA ILE A 512 5.04 13.85 -32.91
C ILE A 512 5.86 14.50 -34.05
N CYS A 513 5.49 15.70 -34.54
CA CYS A 513 6.20 16.43 -35.60
C CYS A 513 7.20 17.46 -35.08
#